data_3c64ad9eef114cdc8f62f59b4f117970
#
_entry.id   3c64ad9eef114cdc8f62f59b4f117970
#
_cell.length_a   1.000
_cell.length_b   1.000
_cell.length_c   1.000
_cell.angle_alpha   90.00
_cell.angle_beta   90.00
_cell.angle_gamma   90.00
#
_symmetry.space_group_name_H-M   'P 1'
#
loop_
_entity.id
_entity.type
_entity.pdbx_description
1 polymer ?
#
loop_
_entity_poly.entity_id
_entity_poly.type
_entity_poly.pdbx_seq_one_letter_code
_entity_poly.pdbx_strand_id
1 'polypeptide(L)'
;MPFFCIFRLMSAAGAGAGSSGAGRGRGSASLVDNTKTENKETKPNPKMSKALSTSAKRIQKELAEISLDPPPNCSAGPKGDNLYEWVSTILGPPGSVYEGGVFFLDIHFSPEYPFKPPKVTFRTRIYHCNINSQGVICLDILKDNWSPALTISKVLLSICSLLTDCNPGKLII
;
A
#
# COMPACT_ATOMS: atom_id res chain seq x y z
N MET A 1 18.33 16.10 -8.61
CA MET A 1 17.44 16.56 -7.53
C MET A 1 16.84 15.32 -6.92
N PRO A 2 17.10 14.98 -5.66
CA PRO A 2 16.64 13.74 -5.07
C PRO A 2 15.14 13.78 -4.79
N PHE A 3 14.46 12.69 -5.09
CA PHE A 3 13.02 12.39 -4.98
C PHE A 3 12.41 12.59 -3.58
N PHE A 4 13.20 12.93 -2.58
CA PHE A 4 12.77 13.12 -1.19
C PHE A 4 11.77 14.27 -0.99
N CYS A 5 11.62 15.17 -1.96
CA CYS A 5 10.81 16.38 -1.77
C CYS A 5 9.30 16.18 -2.04
N ILE A 6 8.91 15.15 -2.80
CA ILE A 6 7.50 14.98 -3.20
C ILE A 6 6.66 14.35 -2.09
N PHE A 7 7.27 13.47 -1.26
CA PHE A 7 6.53 12.83 -0.16
C PHE A 7 6.26 13.76 1.03
N ARG A 8 7.09 14.82 1.20
CA ARG A 8 6.93 15.77 2.31
C ARG A 8 5.86 16.82 2.08
N LEU A 9 5.44 17.05 0.83
CA LEU A 9 4.41 18.05 0.52
C LEU A 9 2.97 17.52 0.68
N MET A 10 2.75 16.20 0.66
CA MET A 10 1.40 15.63 0.77
C MET A 10 0.95 15.35 2.22
N SER A 11 1.85 15.47 3.20
CA SER A 11 1.55 15.24 4.62
C SER A 11 1.17 16.51 5.41
N ALA A 12 1.16 17.69 4.78
CA ALA A 12 0.99 18.98 5.46
C ALA A 12 -0.38 19.69 5.22
N ALA A 13 -1.37 19.00 4.67
CA ALA A 13 -2.71 19.58 4.45
C ALA A 13 -3.76 18.89 5.34
N GLY A 14 -3.86 19.34 6.62
CA GLY A 14 -4.88 18.84 7.52
C GLY A 14 -4.82 19.41 8.93
N ALA A 15 -4.63 20.72 9.07
CA ALA A 15 -4.88 21.41 10.35
C ALA A 15 -5.82 22.59 10.07
N GLY A 16 -7.11 22.35 10.24
CA GLY A 16 -8.15 23.38 10.23
C GLY A 16 -8.78 23.50 11.61
N ALA A 17 -8.53 24.63 12.25
CA ALA A 17 -9.13 25.03 13.52
C ALA A 17 -10.63 25.36 13.37
N GLY A 18 -11.39 25.10 14.43
CA GLY A 18 -12.80 25.53 14.52
C GLY A 18 -13.33 25.44 15.93
N SER A 19 -13.20 26.50 16.64
CA SER A 19 -14.09 27.32 17.47
C SER A 19 -15.19 26.67 18.32
N SER A 20 -15.07 26.98 19.59
CA SER A 20 -15.98 27.03 20.74
C SER A 20 -17.47 27.26 20.47
N GLY A 21 -18.33 26.55 21.25
CA GLY A 21 -19.74 26.91 21.49
C GLY A 21 -20.23 26.25 22.76
N ALA A 22 -20.39 27.08 23.82
CA ALA A 22 -20.97 26.67 25.10
C ALA A 22 -22.50 26.67 25.02
N GLY A 23 -23.13 25.61 25.57
CA GLY A 23 -24.57 25.53 25.76
C GLY A 23 -24.92 24.68 26.97
N ARG A 24 -25.35 25.32 28.06
CA ARG A 24 -25.94 24.74 29.28
C ARG A 24 -27.35 24.25 29.01
N GLY A 25 -27.70 23.04 29.45
CA GLY A 25 -29.07 22.58 29.56
C GLY A 25 -29.19 21.46 30.57
N ARG A 26 -29.90 21.72 31.70
CA ARG A 26 -30.25 20.80 32.78
C ARG A 26 -31.42 19.89 32.37
N GLY A 27 -31.44 18.65 32.88
CA GLY A 27 -32.71 18.02 33.13
C GLY A 27 -32.74 16.50 33.05
N SER A 28 -32.78 15.90 34.19
CA SER A 28 -33.65 14.80 34.69
C SER A 28 -33.42 13.37 34.27
N ALA A 29 -33.39 12.59 35.32
CA ALA A 29 -33.19 11.13 35.42
C ALA A 29 -34.35 10.31 34.85
N SER A 30 -34.05 9.09 34.40
CA SER A 30 -34.71 7.82 34.83
C SER A 30 -34.08 6.59 34.20
N LEU A 31 -33.62 5.70 35.10
CA LEU A 31 -33.80 4.24 35.19
C LEU A 31 -33.47 3.34 33.99
N VAL A 32 -32.35 2.61 34.20
CA VAL A 32 -32.19 1.15 34.15
C VAL A 32 -32.74 0.40 32.93
N ASP A 33 -31.82 -0.07 32.06
CA ASP A 33 -31.83 -1.49 31.74
C ASP A 33 -30.41 -2.00 31.50
N ASN A 34 -30.11 -3.10 32.16
CA ASN A 34 -28.81 -3.71 32.33
C ASN A 34 -28.72 -4.89 31.34
N THR A 35 -28.35 -4.62 30.09
CA THR A 35 -27.97 -5.68 29.16
C THR A 35 -26.44 -5.71 29.00
N LYS A 36 -25.88 -6.62 29.81
CA LYS A 36 -24.48 -7.01 29.80
C LYS A 36 -24.18 -7.73 28.47
N THR A 37 -23.75 -6.97 27.47
CA THR A 37 -23.16 -7.55 26.26
C THR A 37 -21.74 -7.96 26.60
N GLU A 38 -21.55 -9.25 26.85
CA GLU A 38 -20.24 -9.86 27.03
C GLU A 38 -19.50 -9.73 25.68
N ASN A 39 -18.60 -8.76 25.60
CA ASN A 39 -17.56 -8.71 24.58
C ASN A 39 -16.64 -9.90 24.82
N LYS A 40 -16.91 -10.98 24.10
CA LYS A 40 -16.03 -12.15 24.03
C LYS A 40 -14.76 -11.73 23.29
N GLU A 41 -13.77 -11.22 24.02
CA GLU A 41 -12.43 -11.04 23.52
C GLU A 41 -11.90 -12.40 23.07
N THR A 42 -11.99 -12.68 21.79
CA THR A 42 -11.34 -13.84 21.17
C THR A 42 -9.84 -13.62 21.26
N LYS A 43 -9.18 -14.29 22.20
CA LYS A 43 -7.71 -14.30 22.30
C LYS A 43 -7.14 -14.69 20.93
N PRO A 44 -6.24 -13.88 20.34
CA PRO A 44 -5.69 -14.17 19.02
C PRO A 44 -4.96 -15.52 19.06
N ASN A 45 -5.21 -16.32 18.03
CA ASN A 45 -4.56 -17.63 17.86
C ASN A 45 -3.02 -17.41 17.84
N PRO A 46 -2.24 -18.13 18.67
CA PRO A 46 -0.80 -17.92 18.80
C PRO A 46 -0.01 -18.11 17.47
N LYS A 47 -0.54 -18.90 16.54
CA LYS A 47 0.02 -19.00 15.17
C LYS A 47 -0.18 -17.71 14.37
N MET A 48 -1.32 -17.06 14.52
CA MET A 48 -1.65 -15.82 13.81
C MET A 48 -0.87 -14.63 14.37
N SER A 49 -0.69 -14.56 15.68
CA SER A 49 0.13 -13.51 16.30
C SER A 49 1.61 -13.63 15.92
N LYS A 50 2.15 -14.84 15.82
CA LYS A 50 3.53 -15.09 15.38
C LYS A 50 3.72 -14.73 13.90
N ALA A 51 2.79 -15.10 13.03
CA ALA A 51 2.82 -14.74 11.61
C ALA A 51 2.79 -13.23 11.41
N LEU A 52 1.89 -12.52 12.12
CA LEU A 52 1.78 -11.07 12.09
C LEU A 52 3.07 -10.38 12.53
N SER A 53 3.72 -10.89 13.60
CA SER A 53 5.00 -10.35 14.06
C SER A 53 6.14 -10.56 13.05
N THR A 54 6.13 -11.69 12.34
CA THR A 54 7.14 -11.99 11.32
C THR A 54 6.96 -11.13 10.07
N SER A 55 5.72 -10.99 9.59
CA SER A 55 5.40 -10.15 8.43
C SER A 55 5.69 -8.68 8.71
N ALA A 56 5.30 -8.17 9.90
CA ALA A 56 5.58 -6.80 10.29
C ALA A 56 7.08 -6.48 10.30
N LYS A 57 7.91 -7.36 10.88
CA LYS A 57 9.37 -7.20 10.90
C LYS A 57 9.95 -7.19 9.49
N ARG A 58 9.45 -8.07 8.61
CA ARG A 58 9.88 -8.12 7.22
C ARG A 58 9.52 -6.84 6.48
N ILE A 59 8.29 -6.34 6.62
CA ILE A 59 7.82 -5.12 5.98
C ILE A 59 8.59 -3.90 6.50
N GLN A 60 8.86 -3.81 7.81
CA GLN A 60 9.68 -2.75 8.40
C GLN A 60 11.11 -2.74 7.86
N LYS A 61 11.72 -3.92 7.68
CA LYS A 61 13.04 -4.03 7.07
C LYS A 61 13.03 -3.52 5.64
N GLU A 62 12.07 -3.93 4.83
CA GLU A 62 11.96 -3.48 3.44
C GLU A 62 11.65 -1.99 3.33
N LEU A 63 10.89 -1.43 4.30
CA LEU A 63 10.67 0.02 4.38
C LEU A 63 11.98 0.77 4.61
N ALA A 64 12.82 0.29 5.52
CA ALA A 64 14.12 0.90 5.77
C ALA A 64 15.02 0.81 4.53
N GLU A 65 15.06 -0.35 3.87
CA GLU A 65 15.85 -0.57 2.66
C GLU A 65 15.41 0.35 1.51
N ILE A 66 14.11 0.42 1.20
CA ILE A 66 13.60 1.23 0.10
C ILE A 66 13.68 2.74 0.38
N SER A 67 13.71 3.13 1.66
CA SER A 67 13.90 4.52 2.07
C SER A 67 15.35 4.98 1.90
N LEU A 68 16.31 4.07 2.08
CA LEU A 68 17.75 4.34 1.93
C LEU A 68 18.18 4.30 0.46
N ASP A 69 17.71 3.30 -0.27
CA ASP A 69 18.08 3.06 -1.67
C ASP A 69 16.81 2.74 -2.49
N PRO A 70 16.02 3.77 -2.85
CA PRO A 70 14.82 3.56 -3.64
C PRO A 70 15.17 3.12 -5.08
N PRO A 71 14.38 2.24 -5.69
CA PRO A 71 14.56 1.88 -7.08
C PRO A 71 14.47 3.11 -7.99
N PRO A 72 15.18 3.13 -9.12
CA PRO A 72 15.13 4.26 -10.05
C PRO A 72 13.70 4.52 -10.51
N ASN A 73 13.32 5.79 -10.53
CA ASN A 73 11.98 6.28 -10.91
C ASN A 73 10.83 5.79 -10.02
N CYS A 74 11.12 5.22 -8.85
CA CYS A 74 10.12 4.71 -7.93
C CYS A 74 10.28 5.32 -6.54
N SER A 75 9.17 5.48 -5.85
CA SER A 75 9.11 5.70 -4.40
C SER A 75 8.00 4.88 -3.81
N ALA A 76 8.16 4.40 -2.58
CA ALA A 76 7.11 3.67 -1.89
C ALA A 76 7.21 3.88 -0.37
N GLY A 77 6.07 3.81 0.30
CA GLY A 77 5.99 3.91 1.74
C GLY A 77 4.59 3.68 2.27
N PRO A 78 4.43 3.55 3.59
CA PRO A 78 3.15 3.33 4.23
C PRO A 78 2.14 4.43 3.95
N LYS A 79 0.88 4.06 3.84
CA LYS A 79 -0.25 4.97 3.77
C LYS A 79 -0.74 5.25 5.19
N GLY A 80 -0.36 6.40 5.74
CA GLY A 80 -0.68 6.73 7.14
C GLY A 80 0.02 5.78 8.12
N ASP A 81 -0.69 5.36 9.17
CA ASP A 81 -0.13 4.54 10.26
C ASP A 81 -0.20 3.03 10.00
N ASN A 82 -0.79 2.62 8.88
CA ASN A 82 -0.94 1.21 8.56
C ASN A 82 0.28 0.66 7.80
N LEU A 83 1.09 -0.13 8.49
CA LEU A 83 2.29 -0.75 7.93
C LEU A 83 1.99 -1.72 6.76
N TYR A 84 0.79 -2.29 6.70
CA TYR A 84 0.38 -3.28 5.69
C TYR A 84 -0.22 -2.65 4.43
N GLU A 85 -0.37 -1.34 4.41
CA GLU A 85 -0.87 -0.60 3.25
C GLU A 85 0.13 0.46 2.83
N TRP A 86 0.65 0.34 1.61
CA TRP A 86 1.59 1.30 1.06
C TRP A 86 1.04 1.97 -0.19
N VAL A 87 1.55 3.14 -0.43
CA VAL A 87 1.42 3.85 -1.71
C VAL A 87 2.78 3.91 -2.37
N SER A 88 2.83 3.62 -3.65
CA SER A 88 4.01 3.79 -4.48
C SER A 88 3.74 4.78 -5.61
N THR A 89 4.77 5.50 -5.99
CA THR A 89 4.78 6.36 -7.17
C THR A 89 5.83 5.84 -8.13
N ILE A 90 5.44 5.65 -9.39
CA ILE A 90 6.35 5.30 -10.48
C ILE A 90 6.31 6.44 -11.50
N LEU A 91 7.49 6.94 -11.88
CA LEU A 91 7.63 7.79 -13.04
C LEU A 91 7.77 6.93 -14.29
N GLY A 92 7.07 7.30 -15.35
CA GLY A 92 7.15 6.60 -16.62
C GLY A 92 8.61 6.49 -17.08
N PRO A 93 9.09 5.27 -17.36
CA PRO A 93 10.49 5.06 -17.71
C PRO A 93 10.88 5.85 -18.97
N PRO A 94 12.11 6.39 -19.02
CA PRO A 94 12.61 7.06 -20.23
C PRO A 94 12.58 6.12 -21.45
N GLY A 95 12.20 6.64 -22.60
CA GLY A 95 12.09 5.87 -23.85
C GLY A 95 10.84 4.98 -23.95
N SER A 96 9.98 4.94 -22.94
CA SER A 96 8.70 4.27 -23.00
C SER A 96 7.60 5.23 -23.48
N VAL A 97 6.46 4.67 -23.92
CA VAL A 97 5.25 5.46 -24.25
C VAL A 97 4.64 6.15 -23.02
N TYR A 98 5.14 5.83 -21.84
CA TYR A 98 4.71 6.38 -20.55
C TYR A 98 5.66 7.45 -20.01
N GLU A 99 6.72 7.80 -20.76
CA GLU A 99 7.70 8.79 -20.35
C GLU A 99 7.02 10.12 -19.95
N GLY A 100 7.47 10.69 -18.83
CA GLY A 100 6.90 11.92 -18.27
C GLY A 100 5.58 11.73 -17.51
N GLY A 101 4.97 10.54 -17.55
CA GLY A 101 3.80 10.20 -16.74
C GLY A 101 4.15 9.89 -15.28
N VAL A 102 3.21 10.17 -14.38
CA VAL A 102 3.31 9.81 -12.95
C VAL A 102 2.18 8.85 -12.62
N PHE A 103 2.55 7.67 -12.13
CA PHE A 103 1.61 6.59 -11.84
C PHE A 103 1.63 6.24 -10.36
N PHE A 104 0.45 6.23 -9.75
CA PHE A 104 0.27 5.84 -8.35
C PHE A 104 -0.22 4.40 -8.27
N LEU A 105 0.36 3.66 -7.32
CA LEU A 105 0.00 2.28 -7.04
C LEU A 105 -0.38 2.13 -5.58
N ASP A 106 -1.36 1.27 -5.31
CA ASP A 106 -1.67 0.77 -3.98
C ASP A 106 -1.02 -0.61 -3.80
N ILE A 107 -0.37 -0.82 -2.66
CA ILE A 107 0.29 -2.07 -2.28
C ILE A 107 -0.32 -2.52 -0.97
N HIS A 108 -0.87 -3.73 -0.94
CA HIS A 108 -1.42 -4.35 0.25
C HIS A 108 -0.67 -5.61 0.60
N PHE A 109 -0.15 -5.68 1.80
CA PHE A 109 0.51 -6.85 2.34
C PHE A 109 -0.48 -7.69 3.13
N SER A 110 -0.42 -9.00 2.96
CA SER A 110 -1.16 -9.93 3.81
C SER A 110 -0.38 -10.24 5.09
N PRO A 111 -1.04 -10.71 6.17
CA PRO A 111 -0.36 -11.20 7.36
C PRO A 111 0.59 -12.37 7.08
N GLU A 112 0.44 -13.05 5.95
CA GLU A 112 1.25 -14.17 5.51
C GLU A 112 2.47 -13.75 4.65
N TYR A 113 2.67 -12.44 4.46
CA TYR A 113 3.87 -11.92 3.79
C TYR A 113 5.14 -12.30 4.59
N PRO A 114 6.25 -12.72 3.99
CA PRO A 114 6.53 -12.79 2.56
C PRO A 114 6.17 -14.13 1.88
N PHE A 115 5.49 -15.05 2.56
CA PHE A 115 5.14 -16.34 1.96
C PHE A 115 4.03 -16.22 0.91
N LYS A 116 3.18 -15.20 1.03
CA LYS A 116 2.25 -14.80 -0.03
C LYS A 116 2.68 -13.47 -0.66
N PRO A 117 2.45 -13.30 -1.97
CA PRO A 117 2.75 -12.04 -2.64
C PRO A 117 1.92 -10.89 -2.10
N PRO A 118 2.44 -9.65 -2.18
CA PRO A 118 1.64 -8.46 -1.96
C PRO A 118 0.65 -8.29 -3.12
N LYS A 119 -0.51 -7.68 -2.84
CA LYS A 119 -1.42 -7.24 -3.88
C LYS A 119 -1.01 -5.85 -4.34
N VAL A 120 -0.68 -5.71 -5.61
CA VAL A 120 -0.28 -4.43 -6.22
C VAL A 120 -1.26 -4.06 -7.31
N THR A 121 -1.81 -2.84 -7.24
CA THR A 121 -2.78 -2.34 -8.22
C THR A 121 -2.47 -0.90 -8.58
N PHE A 122 -2.60 -0.56 -9.86
CA PHE A 122 -2.53 0.83 -10.31
C PHE A 122 -3.78 1.59 -9.83
N ARG A 123 -3.56 2.70 -9.17
CA ARG A 123 -4.61 3.68 -8.84
C ARG A 123 -4.80 4.63 -10.02
N THR A 124 -3.70 5.05 -10.63
CA THR A 124 -3.74 5.86 -11.86
C THR A 124 -4.17 4.99 -13.02
N ARG A 125 -5.16 5.46 -13.78
CA ARG A 125 -5.58 4.77 -15.01
C ARG A 125 -4.42 4.74 -15.99
N ILE A 126 -4.12 3.54 -16.48
CA ILE A 126 -3.08 3.30 -17.48
C ILE A 126 -3.62 2.32 -18.53
N TYR A 127 -3.31 2.58 -19.77
CA TYR A 127 -3.62 1.66 -20.86
C TYR A 127 -2.39 0.81 -21.16
N HIS A 128 -2.46 -0.49 -20.82
CA HIS A 128 -1.35 -1.42 -20.99
C HIS A 128 -1.88 -2.85 -21.18
N CYS A 129 -1.25 -3.63 -22.06
CA CYS A 129 -1.68 -5.00 -22.38
C CYS A 129 -1.67 -5.97 -21.18
N ASN A 130 -0.85 -5.70 -20.16
CA ASN A 130 -0.74 -6.52 -18.95
C ASN A 130 -1.42 -5.90 -17.73
N ILE A 131 -2.21 -4.83 -17.89
CA ILE A 131 -2.93 -4.16 -16.81
C ILE A 131 -4.38 -4.00 -17.24
N ASN A 132 -5.30 -4.51 -16.43
CA ASN A 132 -6.73 -4.43 -16.76
C ASN A 132 -7.32 -3.06 -16.39
N SER A 133 -8.60 -2.86 -16.72
CA SER A 133 -9.33 -1.61 -16.44
C SER A 133 -9.46 -1.25 -14.96
N GLN A 134 -9.26 -2.23 -14.06
CA GLN A 134 -9.27 -2.06 -12.61
C GLN A 134 -7.87 -1.80 -12.03
N GLY A 135 -6.84 -1.68 -12.87
CA GLY A 135 -5.46 -1.48 -12.45
C GLY A 135 -4.74 -2.75 -11.97
N VAL A 136 -5.37 -3.92 -12.11
CA VAL A 136 -4.73 -5.19 -11.71
C VAL A 136 -3.66 -5.57 -12.72
N ILE A 137 -2.46 -5.88 -12.21
CA ILE A 137 -1.27 -6.17 -13.00
C ILE A 137 -1.18 -7.67 -13.24
N CYS A 138 -1.05 -8.08 -14.50
CA CYS A 138 -0.71 -9.45 -14.85
C CYS A 138 0.81 -9.61 -14.89
N LEU A 139 1.40 -9.86 -13.75
CA LEU A 139 2.82 -10.10 -13.57
C LEU A 139 2.98 -11.44 -12.84
N ASP A 140 3.80 -12.31 -13.38
CA ASP A 140 3.98 -13.68 -12.89
C ASP A 140 4.57 -13.74 -11.48
N ILE A 141 5.51 -12.84 -11.15
CA ILE A 141 6.08 -12.73 -9.81
C ILE A 141 5.07 -12.28 -8.74
N LEU A 142 3.92 -11.73 -9.13
CA LEU A 142 2.81 -11.42 -8.20
C LEU A 142 1.80 -12.57 -8.08
N LYS A 143 2.06 -13.70 -8.75
CA LYS A 143 1.21 -14.89 -8.80
C LYS A 143 2.04 -16.16 -8.52
N ASP A 144 2.13 -17.02 -9.51
CA ASP A 144 2.69 -18.37 -9.39
C ASP A 144 4.22 -18.39 -9.21
N ASN A 145 4.92 -17.37 -9.72
CA ASN A 145 6.37 -17.23 -9.61
C ASN A 145 6.81 -16.35 -8.42
N TRP A 146 5.91 -16.11 -7.47
CA TRP A 146 6.29 -15.42 -6.25
C TRP A 146 7.26 -16.25 -5.42
N SER A 147 8.28 -15.59 -4.88
CA SER A 147 9.22 -16.18 -3.92
C SER A 147 9.40 -15.23 -2.72
N PRO A 148 9.51 -15.76 -1.49
CA PRO A 148 9.83 -14.98 -0.31
C PRO A 148 11.17 -14.22 -0.37
N ALA A 149 12.03 -14.56 -1.31
CA ALA A 149 13.28 -13.84 -1.57
C ALA A 149 13.07 -12.52 -2.35
N LEU A 150 11.90 -12.34 -2.95
CA LEU A 150 11.54 -11.09 -3.62
C LEU A 150 11.20 -10.02 -2.58
N THR A 151 11.59 -8.78 -2.88
CA THR A 151 11.29 -7.59 -2.10
C THR A 151 10.39 -6.65 -2.90
N ILE A 152 9.77 -5.69 -2.21
CA ILE A 152 8.95 -4.69 -2.88
C ILE A 152 9.75 -3.87 -3.90
N SER A 153 11.02 -3.60 -3.61
CA SER A 153 11.93 -2.92 -4.56
C SER A 153 12.07 -3.70 -5.87
N LYS A 154 12.24 -5.04 -5.79
CA LYS A 154 12.30 -5.90 -6.98
C LYS A 154 10.98 -5.96 -7.74
N VAL A 155 9.86 -5.97 -7.02
CA VAL A 155 8.52 -5.91 -7.62
C VAL A 155 8.34 -4.60 -8.40
N LEU A 156 8.70 -3.46 -7.82
CA LEU A 156 8.60 -2.16 -8.48
C LEU A 156 9.50 -2.08 -9.71
N LEU A 157 10.74 -2.58 -9.63
CA LEU A 157 11.63 -2.69 -10.79
C LEU A 157 11.03 -3.54 -11.91
N SER A 158 10.42 -4.67 -11.57
CA SER A 158 9.74 -5.53 -12.56
C SER A 158 8.54 -4.83 -13.20
N ILE A 159 7.80 -4.01 -12.44
CA ILE A 159 6.72 -3.20 -12.99
C ILE A 159 7.27 -2.10 -13.92
N CYS A 160 8.38 -1.45 -13.57
CA CYS A 160 9.05 -0.50 -14.47
C CYS A 160 9.49 -1.16 -15.77
N SER A 161 10.10 -2.36 -15.71
CA SER A 161 10.44 -3.14 -16.90
C SER A 161 9.22 -3.48 -17.75
N LEU A 162 8.09 -3.84 -17.10
CA LEU A 162 6.83 -4.10 -17.80
C LEU A 162 6.31 -2.87 -18.55
N LEU A 163 6.51 -1.67 -17.99
CA LEU A 163 6.13 -0.40 -18.65
C LEU A 163 7.08 -0.05 -19.82
N THR A 164 8.33 -0.48 -19.76
CA THR A 164 9.31 -0.28 -20.85
C THR A 164 9.06 -1.27 -21.99
N ASP A 165 8.86 -2.54 -21.64
CA ASP A 165 8.71 -3.65 -22.60
C ASP A 165 7.27 -4.17 -22.56
N CYS A 166 6.41 -3.55 -23.37
CA CYS A 166 5.07 -4.09 -23.62
C CYS A 166 5.19 -5.47 -24.30
N ASN A 167 4.77 -6.54 -23.62
CA ASN A 167 4.68 -7.86 -24.25
C ASN A 167 3.30 -8.06 -24.87
N PRO A 168 3.11 -7.81 -26.17
CA PRO A 168 1.80 -7.88 -26.82
C PRO A 168 1.22 -9.31 -26.90
N GLY A 169 2.02 -10.34 -26.59
CA GLY A 169 1.62 -11.73 -26.63
C GLY A 169 0.72 -12.19 -25.47
N LYS A 170 0.50 -11.35 -24.45
CA LYS A 170 -0.40 -11.64 -23.32
C LYS A 170 -1.45 -10.53 -23.19
N LEU A 171 -2.31 -10.40 -24.19
CA LEU A 171 -3.48 -9.52 -24.09
C LEU A 171 -4.42 -10.10 -23.03
N ILE A 172 -4.66 -9.36 -21.96
CA ILE A 172 -5.73 -9.68 -21.02
C ILE A 172 -6.99 -9.03 -21.56
N ILE A 173 -7.86 -9.85 -22.11
CA ILE A 173 -9.22 -9.47 -22.51
C ILE A 173 -10.10 -9.46 -21.27
#